data_b38d94377d741a7ae15c8d2d8ab738e2
#
_entry.id   b38d94377d741a7ae15c8d2d8ab738e2
#
_cell.length_a   1.000
_cell.length_b   1.000
_cell.length_c   1.000
_cell.angle_alpha   90.00
_cell.angle_beta   90.00
_cell.angle_gamma   90.00
#
_symmetry.space_group_name_H-M   'P 1'
#
loop_
_entity.id
_entity.type
_entity.pdbx_description
1 polymer ?
#
loop_
_entity_poly.entity_id
_entity_poly.type
_entity_poly.pdbx_seq_one_letter_code
_entity_poly.pdbx_strand_id
1 'polypeptide(L)'
;MRVIIEPDYQQLSRWAAEYVAAKINAAQPTPEKPFKLGCPTGSSPLGLYKHLIELYQAGKVSFSNVVTFNMDEYVGLPEEHPESYHSFMWNNFFSHIDIKPENVHILNGNATDLEAECAAYEKAIQDAGGIDLFMGGIGPDGHIAFNEPFSSLKSRTRVKSLTTDTIIANSRFFGGDVNQVPRTALTVGVGTVMDAKEVLIVCHGHGKARALQHAIEAAVSQEWTISALQMHPHAIIVCDEAATDELKHGTYKYFKDIEKDNL
;
A
#
# COMPACT_ATOMS: atom_id res chain seq x y z
N MET A 1 1.05 12.87 -11.68
CA MET A 1 1.10 12.51 -10.23
C MET A 1 0.62 13.70 -9.43
N ARG A 2 -0.19 13.47 -8.38
CA ARG A 2 -0.61 14.48 -7.40
C ARG A 2 0.16 14.26 -6.11
N VAL A 3 0.45 15.33 -5.37
CA VAL A 3 1.07 15.25 -4.04
C VAL A 3 0.27 16.12 -3.08
N ILE A 4 -0.39 15.48 -2.14
CA ILE A 4 -1.20 16.10 -1.09
C ILE A 4 -0.32 16.22 0.15
N ILE A 5 -0.13 17.43 0.66
CA ILE A 5 0.74 17.69 1.82
C ILE A 5 -0.15 18.15 2.97
N GLU A 6 -0.33 17.28 3.95
CA GLU A 6 -1.12 17.53 5.14
C GLU A 6 -0.23 17.90 6.32
N PRO A 7 -0.73 18.66 7.31
CA PRO A 7 0.08 19.08 8.44
C PRO A 7 0.70 17.95 9.26
N ASP A 8 -0.04 16.84 9.41
CA ASP A 8 0.36 15.73 10.28
C ASP A 8 -0.23 14.39 9.83
N TYR A 9 0.19 13.32 10.51
CA TYR A 9 -0.24 11.94 10.24
C TYR A 9 -1.76 11.74 10.38
N GLN A 10 -2.42 12.45 11.28
CA GLN A 10 -3.87 12.29 11.48
C GLN A 10 -4.64 12.88 10.31
N GLN A 11 -4.24 14.06 9.85
CA GLN A 11 -4.90 14.74 8.73
C GLN A 11 -4.65 14.00 7.41
N LEU A 12 -3.41 13.57 7.13
CA LEU A 12 -3.15 12.74 5.94
C LEU A 12 -3.93 11.42 5.96
N SER A 13 -4.07 10.79 7.13
CA SER A 13 -4.81 9.53 7.27
C SER A 13 -6.30 9.74 7.03
N ARG A 14 -6.86 10.85 7.52
CA ARG A 14 -8.24 11.24 7.28
C ARG A 14 -8.48 11.53 5.80
N TRP A 15 -7.63 12.36 5.20
CA TRP A 15 -7.74 12.69 3.77
C TRP A 15 -7.72 11.43 2.92
N ALA A 16 -6.76 10.51 3.18
CA ALA A 16 -6.65 9.25 2.45
C ALA A 16 -7.89 8.37 2.61
N ALA A 17 -8.45 8.28 3.82
CA ALA A 17 -9.65 7.49 4.09
C ALA A 17 -10.89 8.09 3.39
N GLU A 18 -11.07 9.40 3.45
CA GLU A 18 -12.16 10.09 2.76
C GLU A 18 -12.06 9.92 1.24
N TYR A 19 -10.84 9.99 0.70
CA TYR A 19 -10.58 9.74 -0.70
C TYR A 19 -10.97 8.32 -1.12
N VAL A 20 -10.54 7.29 -0.37
CA VAL A 20 -10.89 5.89 -0.64
C VAL A 20 -12.41 5.68 -0.58
N ALA A 21 -13.05 6.19 0.47
CA ALA A 21 -14.51 6.09 0.64
C ALA A 21 -15.26 6.78 -0.51
N ALA A 22 -14.80 7.96 -0.94
CA ALA A 22 -15.39 8.67 -2.08
C ALA A 22 -15.26 7.87 -3.38
N LYS A 23 -14.12 7.20 -3.62
CA LYS A 23 -13.91 6.34 -4.80
C LYS A 23 -14.81 5.12 -4.79
N ILE A 24 -14.94 4.44 -3.65
CA ILE A 24 -15.87 3.30 -3.50
C ILE A 24 -17.31 3.77 -3.79
N ASN A 25 -17.74 4.86 -3.15
CA ASN A 25 -19.10 5.37 -3.31
C ASN A 25 -19.38 5.83 -4.76
N ALA A 26 -18.42 6.50 -5.41
CA ALA A 26 -18.57 6.94 -6.81
C ALA A 26 -18.68 5.76 -7.80
N ALA A 27 -18.00 4.63 -7.48
CA ALA A 27 -18.06 3.43 -8.31
C ALA A 27 -19.40 2.69 -8.18
N GLN A 28 -20.19 2.93 -7.12
CA GLN A 28 -21.47 2.26 -6.83
C GLN A 28 -21.37 0.73 -7.00
N PRO A 29 -20.49 0.06 -6.24
CA PRO A 29 -20.17 -1.34 -6.48
C PRO A 29 -21.38 -2.25 -6.23
N THR A 30 -21.49 -3.29 -7.07
CA THR A 30 -22.50 -4.36 -6.96
C THR A 30 -21.80 -5.71 -6.84
N PRO A 31 -22.50 -6.80 -6.47
CA PRO A 31 -21.91 -8.13 -6.47
C PRO A 31 -21.31 -8.53 -7.83
N GLU A 32 -21.92 -8.09 -8.93
CA GLU A 32 -21.47 -8.41 -10.30
C GLU A 32 -20.35 -7.48 -10.77
N LYS A 33 -20.23 -6.31 -10.16
CA LYS A 33 -19.21 -5.30 -10.46
C LYS A 33 -18.63 -4.75 -9.16
N PRO A 34 -17.87 -5.54 -8.40
CA PRO A 34 -17.27 -5.09 -7.15
C PRO A 34 -16.19 -4.04 -7.38
N PHE A 35 -15.91 -3.22 -6.35
CA PHE A 35 -14.76 -2.34 -6.33
C PHE A 35 -13.52 -3.12 -5.87
N LYS A 36 -12.41 -3.08 -6.62
CA LYS A 36 -11.19 -3.81 -6.29
C LYS A 36 -10.18 -2.87 -5.65
N LEU A 37 -9.85 -3.17 -4.40
CA LEU A 37 -8.99 -2.34 -3.54
C LEU A 37 -7.70 -3.09 -3.20
N GLY A 38 -6.54 -2.53 -3.57
CA GLY A 38 -5.24 -3.00 -3.13
C GLY A 38 -4.94 -2.51 -1.70
N CYS A 39 -4.46 -3.39 -0.82
CA CYS A 39 -4.30 -3.10 0.59
C CYS A 39 -2.85 -3.31 1.07
N PRO A 40 -2.19 -2.30 1.66
CA PRO A 40 -0.90 -2.43 2.32
C PRO A 40 -1.05 -2.86 3.78
N THR A 41 0.05 -3.31 4.37
CA THR A 41 0.21 -3.51 5.81
C THR A 41 1.25 -2.54 6.39
N GLY A 42 1.60 -2.72 7.67
CA GLY A 42 2.58 -1.89 8.36
C GLY A 42 1.97 -0.69 9.08
N SER A 43 2.82 0.17 9.64
CA SER A 43 2.37 1.26 10.51
C SER A 43 1.73 2.43 9.76
N SER A 44 2.12 2.68 8.51
CA SER A 44 1.64 3.84 7.74
C SER A 44 0.13 3.82 7.47
N PRO A 45 -0.50 2.70 7.06
CA PRO A 45 -1.93 2.68 6.76
C PRO A 45 -2.85 2.57 7.97
N LEU A 46 -2.35 2.37 9.20
CA LEU A 46 -3.20 2.16 10.38
C LEU A 46 -4.19 3.31 10.62
N GLY A 47 -3.74 4.56 10.49
CA GLY A 47 -4.60 5.73 10.63
C GLY A 47 -5.68 5.79 9.56
N LEU A 48 -5.32 5.46 8.31
CA LEU A 48 -6.26 5.35 7.20
C LEU A 48 -7.30 4.28 7.47
N TYR A 49 -6.92 3.07 7.89
CA TYR A 49 -7.87 2.00 8.22
C TYR A 49 -8.80 2.39 9.36
N LYS A 50 -8.26 3.00 10.42
CA LYS A 50 -9.07 3.51 11.53
C LYS A 50 -10.15 4.49 11.04
N HIS A 51 -9.81 5.45 10.20
CA HIS A 51 -10.78 6.40 9.67
C HIS A 51 -11.77 5.75 8.69
N LEU A 52 -11.36 4.77 7.90
CA LEU A 52 -12.31 3.99 7.06
C LEU A 52 -13.33 3.23 7.91
N ILE A 53 -12.90 2.66 9.05
CA ILE A 53 -13.81 2.01 10.01
C ILE A 53 -14.79 3.03 10.59
N GLU A 54 -14.32 4.22 10.98
CA GLU A 54 -15.18 5.30 11.47
C GLU A 54 -16.21 5.74 10.41
N LEU A 55 -15.80 5.86 9.15
CA LEU A 55 -16.69 6.17 8.03
C LEU A 55 -17.73 5.06 7.79
N TYR A 56 -17.32 3.80 7.88
CA TYR A 56 -18.23 2.65 7.79
C TYR A 56 -19.25 2.66 8.95
N GLN A 57 -18.80 2.81 10.19
CA GLN A 57 -19.67 2.88 11.36
C GLN A 57 -20.66 4.06 11.31
N ALA A 58 -20.26 5.15 10.66
CA ALA A 58 -21.14 6.30 10.41
C ALA A 58 -22.08 6.10 9.20
N GLY A 59 -22.05 4.94 8.55
CA GLY A 59 -22.89 4.65 7.37
C GLY A 59 -22.51 5.43 6.11
N LYS A 60 -21.27 5.97 6.06
CA LYS A 60 -20.79 6.77 4.93
C LYS A 60 -20.14 5.95 3.82
N VAL A 61 -19.78 4.71 4.08
CA VAL A 61 -19.21 3.77 3.11
C VAL A 61 -19.58 2.34 3.51
N SER A 62 -19.75 1.44 2.52
CA SER A 62 -19.92 0.01 2.73
C SER A 62 -18.85 -0.76 1.94
N PHE A 63 -18.34 -1.83 2.52
CA PHE A 63 -17.36 -2.72 1.90
C PHE A 63 -17.98 -4.05 1.44
N SER A 64 -19.30 -4.22 1.56
CA SER A 64 -20.00 -5.47 1.21
C SER A 64 -19.80 -5.92 -0.24
N ASN A 65 -19.54 -4.99 -1.16
CA ASN A 65 -19.23 -5.22 -2.57
C ASN A 65 -17.82 -4.74 -2.94
N VAL A 66 -16.89 -4.77 -1.98
CA VAL A 66 -15.48 -4.52 -2.21
C VAL A 66 -14.75 -5.87 -2.21
N VAL A 67 -13.80 -6.04 -3.13
CA VAL A 67 -12.85 -7.15 -3.18
C VAL A 67 -11.47 -6.58 -2.90
N THR A 68 -10.71 -7.20 -2.00
CA THR A 68 -9.39 -6.70 -1.63
C THR A 68 -8.27 -7.63 -2.08
N PHE A 69 -7.12 -7.03 -2.41
CA PHE A 69 -5.87 -7.72 -2.74
C PHE A 69 -4.73 -7.11 -1.90
N ASN A 70 -4.15 -7.90 -1.00
CA ASN A 70 -3.00 -7.44 -0.23
C ASN A 70 -1.72 -7.39 -1.06
N MET A 71 -0.80 -6.49 -0.71
CA MET A 71 0.45 -6.31 -1.45
C MET A 71 1.43 -7.48 -1.29
N ASP A 72 1.45 -8.09 -0.12
CA ASP A 72 2.49 -9.04 0.28
C ASP A 72 2.07 -9.89 1.48
N GLU A 73 2.86 -10.95 1.73
CA GLU A 73 2.81 -11.76 2.94
C GLU A 73 4.17 -12.42 3.17
N TYR A 74 4.53 -12.64 4.42
CA TYR A 74 5.74 -13.38 4.78
C TYR A 74 5.64 -14.86 4.43
N VAL A 75 6.76 -15.43 3.96
CA VAL A 75 6.88 -16.87 3.72
C VAL A 75 7.23 -17.59 5.02
N GLY A 76 6.50 -18.69 5.29
CA GLY A 76 6.77 -19.58 6.42
C GLY A 76 6.24 -19.08 7.77
N LEU A 77 5.51 -17.97 7.79
CA LEU A 77 4.84 -17.48 9.00
C LEU A 77 3.40 -18.01 9.03
N PRO A 78 2.95 -18.68 10.10
CA PRO A 78 1.55 -19.13 10.21
C PRO A 78 0.56 -17.97 10.08
N GLU A 79 -0.60 -18.20 9.48
CA GLU A 79 -1.64 -17.15 9.31
C GLU A 79 -2.07 -16.54 10.65
N GLU A 80 -2.13 -17.37 11.70
CA GLU A 80 -2.53 -16.97 13.05
C GLU A 80 -1.41 -16.26 13.82
N HIS A 81 -0.20 -16.22 13.28
CA HIS A 81 0.90 -15.51 13.93
C HIS A 81 0.55 -14.01 14.01
N PRO A 82 0.75 -13.34 15.18
CA PRO A 82 0.36 -11.93 15.35
C PRO A 82 0.94 -10.99 14.29
N GLU A 83 2.13 -11.31 13.78
CA GLU A 83 2.85 -10.50 12.80
C GLU A 83 2.67 -10.97 11.35
N SER A 84 1.82 -11.98 11.09
CA SER A 84 1.40 -12.28 9.71
C SER A 84 0.57 -11.11 9.17
N TYR A 85 0.65 -10.85 7.87
CA TYR A 85 -0.18 -9.81 7.28
C TYR A 85 -1.65 -10.21 7.20
N HIS A 86 -1.92 -11.51 7.17
CA HIS A 86 -3.27 -12.04 7.39
C HIS A 86 -3.84 -11.57 8.74
N SER A 87 -3.16 -11.87 9.86
CA SER A 87 -3.60 -11.43 11.19
C SER A 87 -3.64 -9.90 11.31
N PHE A 88 -2.66 -9.19 10.74
CA PHE A 88 -2.65 -7.73 10.73
C PHE A 88 -3.94 -7.16 10.11
N MET A 89 -4.32 -7.64 8.92
CA MET A 89 -5.48 -7.11 8.20
C MET A 89 -6.79 -7.42 8.92
N TRP A 90 -6.95 -8.63 9.44
CA TRP A 90 -8.15 -8.98 10.19
C TRP A 90 -8.25 -8.19 11.50
N ASN A 91 -7.16 -8.05 12.24
CA ASN A 91 -7.16 -7.34 13.52
C ASN A 91 -7.36 -5.82 13.38
N ASN A 92 -6.86 -5.22 12.30
CA ASN A 92 -6.86 -3.76 12.16
C ASN A 92 -7.89 -3.21 11.17
N PHE A 93 -8.52 -4.06 10.35
CA PHE A 93 -9.45 -3.56 9.34
C PHE A 93 -10.63 -4.50 9.07
N PHE A 94 -10.40 -5.71 8.55
CA PHE A 94 -11.48 -6.52 7.96
C PHE A 94 -12.55 -6.95 8.97
N SER A 95 -12.18 -7.29 10.22
CA SER A 95 -13.16 -7.67 11.26
C SER A 95 -14.03 -6.51 11.75
N HIS A 96 -13.71 -5.27 11.36
CA HIS A 96 -14.42 -4.07 11.81
C HIS A 96 -15.36 -3.47 10.76
N ILE A 97 -15.48 -4.09 9.59
CA ILE A 97 -16.28 -3.62 8.45
C ILE A 97 -17.15 -4.76 7.89
N ASP A 98 -18.02 -4.44 6.93
CA ASP A 98 -18.96 -5.40 6.32
C ASP A 98 -18.38 -6.15 5.11
N ILE A 99 -17.04 -6.25 4.99
CA ILE A 99 -16.44 -7.01 3.91
C ILE A 99 -16.74 -8.51 4.06
N LYS A 100 -17.02 -9.18 2.95
CA LYS A 100 -17.24 -10.63 2.94
C LYS A 100 -15.89 -11.34 2.94
N PRO A 101 -15.68 -12.37 3.79
CA PRO A 101 -14.42 -13.10 3.83
C PRO A 101 -13.97 -13.66 2.47
N GLU A 102 -14.91 -14.11 1.63
CA GLU A 102 -14.63 -14.62 0.28
C GLU A 102 -14.12 -13.55 -0.70
N ASN A 103 -14.26 -12.28 -0.35
CA ASN A 103 -13.78 -11.14 -1.13
C ASN A 103 -12.38 -10.67 -0.70
N VAL A 104 -11.79 -11.30 0.30
CA VAL A 104 -10.46 -10.95 0.81
C VAL A 104 -9.42 -11.89 0.18
N HIS A 105 -8.46 -11.31 -0.53
CA HIS A 105 -7.34 -12.03 -1.11
C HIS A 105 -6.04 -11.60 -0.44
N ILE A 106 -5.38 -12.54 0.21
CA ILE A 106 -4.05 -12.38 0.81
C ILE A 106 -3.20 -13.55 0.29
N LEU A 107 -1.95 -13.26 -0.09
CA LEU A 107 -1.00 -14.27 -0.55
C LEU A 107 -0.77 -15.33 0.54
N ASN A 108 -0.75 -16.60 0.16
CA ASN A 108 -0.47 -17.70 1.08
C ASN A 108 1.03 -17.98 1.15
N GLY A 109 1.72 -17.40 2.13
CA GLY A 109 3.15 -17.64 2.38
C GLY A 109 3.50 -19.05 2.83
N ASN A 110 2.51 -19.91 3.08
CA ASN A 110 2.67 -21.33 3.45
C ASN A 110 2.23 -22.30 2.32
N ALA A 111 2.02 -21.80 1.11
CA ALA A 111 1.69 -22.64 -0.04
C ALA A 111 2.82 -23.65 -0.34
N THR A 112 2.46 -24.86 -0.73
CA THR A 112 3.43 -25.91 -1.08
C THR A 112 4.28 -25.51 -2.29
N ASP A 113 3.68 -24.79 -3.24
CA ASP A 113 4.33 -24.22 -4.43
C ASP A 113 4.10 -22.70 -4.45
N LEU A 114 5.12 -21.96 -4.02
CA LEU A 114 5.06 -20.51 -3.91
C LEU A 114 5.00 -19.81 -5.28
N GLU A 115 5.60 -20.40 -6.31
CA GLU A 115 5.54 -19.86 -7.67
C GLU A 115 4.13 -20.01 -8.25
N ALA A 116 3.50 -21.15 -8.03
CA ALA A 116 2.12 -21.40 -8.44
C ALA A 116 1.15 -20.47 -7.68
N GLU A 117 1.39 -20.21 -6.39
CA GLU A 117 0.62 -19.23 -5.59
C GLU A 117 0.72 -17.84 -6.18
N CYS A 118 1.93 -17.36 -6.48
CA CYS A 118 2.15 -16.06 -7.10
C CYS A 118 1.45 -15.94 -8.47
N ALA A 119 1.53 -16.98 -9.30
CA ALA A 119 0.87 -17.00 -10.59
C ALA A 119 -0.67 -17.01 -10.46
N ALA A 120 -1.21 -17.75 -9.50
CA ALA A 120 -2.64 -17.79 -9.20
C ALA A 120 -3.14 -16.42 -8.69
N TYR A 121 -2.34 -15.73 -7.88
CA TYR A 121 -2.66 -14.40 -7.39
C TYR A 121 -2.74 -13.35 -8.50
N GLU A 122 -1.77 -13.33 -9.41
CA GLU A 122 -1.80 -12.46 -10.61
C GLU A 122 -3.03 -12.77 -11.48
N LYS A 123 -3.33 -14.06 -11.64
CA LYS A 123 -4.52 -14.48 -12.38
C LYS A 123 -5.80 -14.02 -11.70
N ALA A 124 -5.91 -14.10 -10.38
CA ALA A 124 -7.08 -13.63 -9.63
C ALA A 124 -7.28 -12.11 -9.81
N ILE A 125 -6.20 -11.31 -9.77
CA ILE A 125 -6.26 -9.87 -10.07
C ILE A 125 -6.75 -9.65 -11.50
N GLN A 126 -6.23 -10.38 -12.48
CA GLN A 126 -6.63 -10.26 -13.88
C GLN A 126 -8.09 -10.66 -14.10
N ASP A 127 -8.53 -11.78 -13.53
CA ASP A 127 -9.90 -12.28 -13.64
C ASP A 127 -10.92 -11.32 -12.99
N ALA A 128 -10.51 -10.61 -11.93
CA ALA A 128 -11.30 -9.53 -11.31
C ALA A 128 -11.39 -8.27 -12.19
N GLY A 129 -10.66 -8.20 -13.30
CA GLY A 129 -10.58 -7.03 -14.19
C GLY A 129 -9.60 -5.94 -13.73
N GLY A 130 -8.57 -6.34 -12.98
CA GLY A 130 -7.55 -5.46 -12.41
C GLY A 130 -7.99 -4.78 -11.11
N ILE A 131 -7.16 -3.90 -10.58
CA ILE A 131 -7.40 -3.17 -9.33
C ILE A 131 -7.85 -1.75 -9.64
N ASP A 132 -8.93 -1.31 -8.99
CA ASP A 132 -9.47 0.04 -9.20
C ASP A 132 -8.65 1.10 -8.48
N LEU A 133 -8.26 0.83 -7.22
CA LEU A 133 -7.39 1.69 -6.42
C LEU A 133 -6.41 0.83 -5.64
N PHE A 134 -5.11 1.01 -5.86
CA PHE A 134 -4.08 0.36 -5.07
C PHE A 134 -3.54 1.33 -4.01
N MET A 135 -3.83 1.03 -2.74
CA MET A 135 -3.22 1.75 -1.62
C MET A 135 -1.84 1.17 -1.33
N GLY A 136 -0.90 2.00 -0.90
CA GLY A 136 0.45 1.58 -0.55
C GLY A 136 1.13 2.50 0.45
N GLY A 137 2.25 2.04 0.95
CA GLY A 137 3.23 2.84 1.69
C GLY A 137 4.51 2.99 0.89
N ILE A 138 5.51 3.63 1.51
CA ILE A 138 6.86 3.77 0.96
C ILE A 138 7.88 3.32 2.00
N GLY A 139 8.83 2.46 1.60
CA GLY A 139 9.98 2.12 2.43
C GLY A 139 10.93 3.30 2.62
N PRO A 140 11.78 3.31 3.65
CA PRO A 140 12.78 4.37 3.82
C PRO A 140 13.80 4.42 2.68
N ASP A 141 14.03 3.30 2.01
CA ASP A 141 14.85 3.13 0.82
C ASP A 141 14.06 3.28 -0.49
N GLY A 142 12.81 3.72 -0.42
CA GLY A 142 11.95 3.98 -1.56
C GLY A 142 11.34 2.74 -2.21
N HIS A 143 11.31 1.60 -1.52
CA HIS A 143 10.57 0.45 -2.05
C HIS A 143 9.06 0.61 -1.94
N ILE A 144 8.33 0.05 -2.91
CA ILE A 144 6.89 -0.15 -2.87
C ILE A 144 6.59 -1.63 -2.74
N ALA A 145 5.71 -2.04 -1.80
CA ALA A 145 5.58 -3.42 -1.34
C ALA A 145 6.97 -3.96 -0.93
N PHE A 146 7.29 -5.23 -1.12
CA PHE A 146 8.67 -5.72 -0.93
C PHE A 146 9.50 -5.68 -2.23
N ASN A 147 9.25 -4.70 -3.10
CA ASN A 147 10.11 -4.47 -4.26
C ASN A 147 11.34 -3.67 -3.84
N GLU A 148 12.26 -4.35 -3.18
CA GLU A 148 13.54 -3.82 -2.73
C GLU A 148 14.29 -3.09 -3.85
N PRO A 149 15.24 -2.17 -3.55
CA PRO A 149 16.06 -1.50 -4.55
C PRO A 149 16.61 -2.46 -5.62
N PHE A 150 16.66 -1.99 -6.85
CA PHE A 150 17.04 -2.74 -8.05
C PHE A 150 16.05 -3.82 -8.51
N SER A 151 14.86 -3.90 -7.93
CA SER A 151 13.77 -4.70 -8.49
C SER A 151 13.32 -4.11 -9.83
N SER A 152 13.02 -4.98 -10.81
CA SER A 152 12.51 -4.52 -12.11
C SER A 152 11.20 -3.73 -11.95
N LEU A 153 11.11 -2.59 -12.63
CA LEU A 153 9.88 -1.78 -12.66
C LEU A 153 8.73 -2.46 -13.43
N LYS A 154 9.01 -3.57 -14.13
CA LYS A 154 8.02 -4.44 -14.78
C LYS A 154 7.78 -5.76 -14.04
N SER A 155 8.31 -5.89 -12.81
CA SER A 155 8.13 -7.10 -12.01
C SER A 155 6.66 -7.40 -11.74
N ARG A 156 6.36 -8.71 -11.64
CA ARG A 156 5.04 -9.24 -11.26
C ARG A 156 5.12 -9.86 -9.86
N THR A 157 4.01 -10.37 -9.36
CA THR A 157 3.96 -11.08 -8.09
C THR A 157 4.93 -12.25 -8.09
N ARG A 158 5.76 -12.34 -7.05
CA ARG A 158 6.85 -13.32 -6.96
C ARG A 158 7.36 -13.52 -5.55
N VAL A 159 8.12 -14.55 -5.35
CA VAL A 159 8.95 -14.77 -4.15
C VAL A 159 10.10 -13.74 -4.14
N LYS A 160 10.33 -13.07 -3.01
CA LYS A 160 11.37 -12.07 -2.83
C LYS A 160 12.13 -12.30 -1.53
N SER A 161 13.46 -12.35 -1.60
CA SER A 161 14.31 -12.26 -0.41
C SER A 161 14.34 -10.82 0.09
N LEU A 162 14.21 -10.64 1.39
CA LEU A 162 14.27 -9.34 2.05
C LEU A 162 15.73 -8.93 2.28
N THR A 163 16.02 -7.64 2.12
CA THR A 163 17.35 -7.09 2.44
C THR A 163 17.59 -7.09 3.95
N THR A 164 18.84 -7.03 4.35
CA THR A 164 19.20 -6.90 5.77
C THR A 164 18.58 -5.67 6.41
N ASP A 165 18.54 -4.55 5.69
CA ASP A 165 17.95 -3.30 6.19
C ASP A 165 16.44 -3.43 6.41
N THR A 166 15.73 -4.09 5.49
CA THR A 166 14.29 -4.41 5.67
C THR A 166 14.06 -5.34 6.86
N ILE A 167 14.88 -6.37 7.04
CA ILE A 167 14.79 -7.28 8.19
C ILE A 167 15.02 -6.50 9.49
N ILE A 168 16.05 -5.65 9.56
CA ILE A 168 16.32 -4.79 10.73
C ILE A 168 15.14 -3.84 10.98
N ALA A 169 14.64 -3.17 9.97
CA ALA A 169 13.51 -2.26 10.11
C ALA A 169 12.24 -2.96 10.61
N ASN A 170 11.99 -4.19 10.17
CA ASN A 170 10.81 -4.97 10.54
C ASN A 170 10.98 -5.69 11.89
N SER A 171 12.20 -5.84 12.43
CA SER A 171 12.43 -6.48 13.74
C SER A 171 11.65 -5.82 14.86
N ARG A 172 11.32 -4.53 14.75
CA ARG A 172 10.47 -3.79 15.70
C ARG A 172 9.10 -4.45 15.93
N PHE A 173 8.58 -5.18 14.95
CA PHE A 173 7.33 -5.93 15.04
C PHE A 173 7.54 -7.31 15.69
N PHE A 174 8.78 -7.80 15.72
CA PHE A 174 9.17 -9.09 16.27
C PHE A 174 9.95 -8.93 17.58
N GLY A 175 9.53 -8.00 18.45
CA GLY A 175 10.17 -7.73 19.75
C GLY A 175 11.62 -7.23 19.65
N GLY A 176 12.06 -6.74 18.50
CA GLY A 176 13.42 -6.28 18.24
C GLY A 176 14.39 -7.41 17.83
N ASP A 177 13.92 -8.64 17.71
CA ASP A 177 14.76 -9.79 17.33
C ASP A 177 14.77 -9.99 15.80
N VAL A 178 15.87 -9.64 15.16
CA VAL A 178 16.11 -9.81 13.72
C VAL A 178 16.06 -11.27 13.25
N ASN A 179 16.26 -12.24 14.17
CA ASN A 179 16.23 -13.65 13.81
C ASN A 179 14.82 -14.22 13.69
N GLN A 180 13.83 -13.55 14.27
CA GLN A 180 12.43 -13.93 14.17
C GLN A 180 11.77 -13.36 12.91
N VAL A 181 12.37 -12.35 12.27
CA VAL A 181 11.83 -11.78 11.03
C VAL A 181 12.03 -12.77 9.88
N PRO A 182 10.96 -13.16 9.15
CA PRO A 182 11.10 -13.98 7.95
C PRO A 182 12.03 -13.31 6.93
N ARG A 183 12.82 -14.13 6.24
CA ARG A 183 13.81 -13.64 5.27
C ARG A 183 13.28 -13.58 3.85
N THR A 184 12.07 -14.09 3.65
CA THR A 184 11.44 -14.24 2.34
C THR A 184 9.98 -13.82 2.46
N ALA A 185 9.47 -13.17 1.42
CA ALA A 185 8.07 -12.78 1.29
C ALA A 185 7.55 -13.08 -0.11
N LEU A 186 6.24 -13.24 -0.24
CA LEU A 186 5.52 -13.12 -1.50
C LEU A 186 5.11 -11.65 -1.63
N THR A 187 5.33 -11.04 -2.79
CA THR A 187 5.02 -9.63 -2.99
C THR A 187 4.53 -9.37 -4.41
N VAL A 188 3.52 -8.51 -4.54
CA VAL A 188 3.15 -7.98 -5.85
C VAL A 188 4.34 -7.23 -6.46
N GLY A 189 4.47 -7.31 -7.77
CA GLY A 189 5.52 -6.57 -8.47
C GLY A 189 5.20 -5.08 -8.63
N VAL A 190 6.22 -4.31 -8.97
CA VAL A 190 6.04 -2.89 -9.35
C VAL A 190 5.07 -2.79 -10.54
N GLY A 191 5.22 -3.64 -11.55
CA GLY A 191 4.32 -3.69 -12.70
C GLY A 191 2.88 -4.01 -12.31
N THR A 192 2.67 -4.89 -11.33
CA THR A 192 1.33 -5.23 -10.82
C THR A 192 0.65 -4.01 -10.18
N VAL A 193 1.39 -3.24 -9.38
CA VAL A 193 0.88 -1.98 -8.80
C VAL A 193 0.62 -0.94 -9.89
N MET A 194 1.53 -0.81 -10.86
CA MET A 194 1.41 0.15 -11.97
C MET A 194 0.25 -0.15 -12.94
N ASP A 195 -0.25 -1.38 -12.97
CA ASP A 195 -1.43 -1.74 -13.77
C ASP A 195 -2.76 -1.34 -13.12
N ALA A 196 -2.76 -0.93 -11.85
CA ALA A 196 -3.96 -0.42 -11.19
C ALA A 196 -4.47 0.84 -11.90
N LYS A 197 -5.79 1.07 -11.87
CA LYS A 197 -6.37 2.29 -12.47
C LYS A 197 -5.92 3.55 -11.73
N GLU A 198 -5.70 3.43 -10.43
CA GLU A 198 -5.26 4.51 -9.56
C GLU A 198 -4.38 3.96 -8.44
N VAL A 199 -3.37 4.72 -8.04
CA VAL A 199 -2.47 4.36 -6.92
C VAL A 199 -2.45 5.49 -5.90
N LEU A 200 -2.65 5.15 -4.63
CA LEU A 200 -2.59 6.06 -3.49
C LEU A 200 -1.50 5.61 -2.51
N ILE A 201 -0.47 6.41 -2.35
CA ILE A 201 0.63 6.15 -1.42
C ILE A 201 0.51 7.04 -0.20
N VAL A 202 0.55 6.42 0.98
CA VAL A 202 0.61 7.10 2.28
C VAL A 202 2.07 7.18 2.73
N CYS A 203 2.54 8.41 2.99
CA CYS A 203 3.93 8.69 3.35
C CYS A 203 3.99 9.64 4.53
N HIS A 204 4.57 9.24 5.66
CA HIS A 204 4.64 10.10 6.84
C HIS A 204 5.97 10.02 7.58
N GLY A 205 6.32 11.16 8.19
CA GLY A 205 7.48 11.32 9.05
C GLY A 205 8.79 11.57 8.30
N HIS A 206 9.70 12.26 8.98
CA HIS A 206 11.02 12.65 8.45
C HIS A 206 11.83 11.46 7.90
N GLY A 207 11.72 10.26 8.50
CA GLY A 207 12.41 9.06 8.00
C GLY A 207 12.04 8.63 6.58
N LYS A 208 11.00 9.25 5.97
CA LYS A 208 10.58 9.02 4.58
C LYS A 208 10.94 10.17 3.64
N ALA A 209 11.52 11.25 4.14
CA ALA A 209 11.76 12.47 3.36
C ALA A 209 12.63 12.20 2.13
N ARG A 210 13.72 11.42 2.29
CA ARG A 210 14.60 11.06 1.17
C ARG A 210 13.88 10.20 0.13
N ALA A 211 13.12 9.22 0.56
CA ALA A 211 12.35 8.36 -0.34
C ALA A 211 11.28 9.16 -1.09
N LEU A 212 10.60 10.09 -0.43
CA LEU A 212 9.63 10.99 -1.05
C LEU A 212 10.30 11.91 -2.08
N GLN A 213 11.47 12.46 -1.77
CA GLN A 213 12.23 13.28 -2.71
C GLN A 213 12.56 12.49 -3.99
N HIS A 214 13.03 11.24 -3.85
CA HIS A 214 13.31 10.39 -5.01
C HIS A 214 12.03 10.00 -5.78
N ALA A 215 10.91 9.80 -5.09
CA ALA A 215 9.63 9.51 -5.73
C ALA A 215 9.13 10.65 -6.63
N ILE A 216 9.43 11.91 -6.26
CA ILE A 216 8.84 13.09 -6.90
C ILE A 216 9.83 13.79 -7.83
N GLU A 217 11.09 13.99 -7.39
CA GLU A 217 12.04 14.90 -8.05
C GLU A 217 13.17 14.19 -8.81
N ALA A 218 13.51 12.95 -8.44
CA ALA A 218 14.59 12.22 -9.09
C ALA A 218 14.12 11.59 -10.41
N ALA A 219 15.07 11.09 -11.20
CA ALA A 219 14.74 10.30 -12.39
C ALA A 219 14.07 8.97 -12.00
N VAL A 220 13.21 8.44 -12.86
CA VAL A 220 12.67 7.09 -12.70
C VAL A 220 13.81 6.07 -12.71
N SER A 221 13.93 5.32 -11.62
CA SER A 221 15.02 4.36 -11.41
C SER A 221 14.53 3.15 -10.62
N GLN A 222 15.04 1.98 -10.99
CA GLN A 222 14.82 0.77 -10.21
C GLN A 222 15.54 0.78 -8.84
N GLU A 223 16.50 1.67 -8.64
CA GLU A 223 17.10 1.90 -7.31
C GLU A 223 16.07 2.40 -6.30
N TRP A 224 15.12 3.21 -6.77
CA TRP A 224 14.01 3.76 -6.01
C TRP A 224 12.72 3.32 -6.68
N THR A 225 12.22 2.12 -6.39
CA THR A 225 11.11 1.53 -7.14
C THR A 225 9.83 2.35 -7.07
N ILE A 226 9.62 3.13 -6.00
CA ILE A 226 8.54 4.10 -5.87
C ILE A 226 8.56 5.17 -6.99
N SER A 227 9.73 5.48 -7.57
CA SER A 227 9.86 6.47 -8.64
C SER A 227 9.09 6.09 -9.91
N ALA A 228 8.73 4.80 -10.07
CA ALA A 228 7.88 4.32 -11.16
C ALA A 228 6.54 5.06 -11.21
N LEU A 229 6.02 5.54 -10.07
CA LEU A 229 4.77 6.29 -10.00
C LEU A 229 4.76 7.58 -10.82
N GLN A 230 5.93 8.14 -11.15
CA GLN A 230 6.03 9.28 -12.07
C GLN A 230 5.47 8.95 -13.46
N MET A 231 5.45 7.67 -13.86
CA MET A 231 4.90 7.21 -15.14
C MET A 231 3.41 6.81 -15.04
N HIS A 232 2.86 6.74 -13.83
CA HIS A 232 1.48 6.34 -13.64
C HIS A 232 0.54 7.53 -13.89
N PRO A 233 -0.51 7.39 -14.73
CA PRO A 233 -1.41 8.50 -15.09
C PRO A 233 -2.20 9.05 -13.89
N HIS A 234 -2.50 8.21 -12.90
CA HIS A 234 -3.35 8.54 -11.76
C HIS A 234 -2.70 8.13 -10.42
N ALA A 235 -1.43 8.50 -10.22
CA ALA A 235 -0.75 8.31 -8.94
C ALA A 235 -0.96 9.52 -8.03
N ILE A 236 -1.22 9.23 -6.76
CA ILE A 236 -1.35 10.20 -5.67
C ILE A 236 -0.41 9.79 -4.55
N ILE A 237 0.36 10.72 -4.03
CA ILE A 237 1.08 10.58 -2.76
C ILE A 237 0.46 11.55 -1.79
N VAL A 238 -0.05 11.05 -0.66
CA VAL A 238 -0.45 11.89 0.46
C VAL A 238 0.60 11.78 1.56
N CYS A 239 1.14 12.90 1.99
CA CYS A 239 2.23 12.96 2.96
C CYS A 239 1.98 14.03 4.04
N ASP A 240 2.71 13.93 5.15
CA ASP A 240 2.77 14.98 6.14
C ASP A 240 3.91 15.97 5.87
N GLU A 241 3.89 17.11 6.55
CA GLU A 241 4.94 18.15 6.43
C GLU A 241 6.34 17.55 6.70
N ALA A 242 6.49 16.70 7.72
CA ALA A 242 7.79 16.11 8.07
C ALA A 242 8.39 15.21 6.97
N ALA A 243 7.56 14.58 6.15
CA ALA A 243 8.03 13.80 5.03
C ALA A 243 8.54 14.68 3.86
N THR A 244 8.25 15.99 3.86
CA THR A 244 8.67 16.90 2.78
C THR A 244 10.04 17.54 3.00
N ASP A 245 10.72 17.26 4.11
CA ASP A 245 11.95 17.95 4.52
C ASP A 245 13.10 17.95 3.49
N GLU A 246 13.15 16.95 2.61
CA GLU A 246 14.15 16.88 1.54
C GLU A 246 13.65 17.34 0.17
N LEU A 247 12.39 17.77 0.06
CA LEU A 247 11.90 18.37 -1.19
C LEU A 247 12.51 19.76 -1.40
N LYS A 248 12.80 20.08 -2.66
CA LYS A 248 13.13 21.45 -3.02
C LYS A 248 11.98 22.39 -2.69
N HIS A 249 12.30 23.55 -2.16
CA HIS A 249 11.30 24.56 -1.79
C HIS A 249 10.32 24.90 -2.93
N GLY A 250 10.80 24.94 -4.18
CA GLY A 250 9.95 25.16 -5.34
C GLY A 250 8.93 24.04 -5.57
N THR A 251 9.34 22.78 -5.39
CA THR A 251 8.47 21.59 -5.51
C THR A 251 7.39 21.60 -4.42
N TYR A 252 7.81 21.83 -3.18
CA TYR A 252 6.88 21.96 -2.05
C TYR A 252 5.81 23.04 -2.31
N LYS A 253 6.23 24.25 -2.67
CA LYS A 253 5.30 25.36 -2.96
C LYS A 253 4.36 25.03 -4.12
N TYR A 254 4.89 24.41 -5.16
CA TYR A 254 4.09 24.03 -6.32
C TYR A 254 2.90 23.14 -5.91
N PHE A 255 3.16 22.06 -5.15
CA PHE A 255 2.10 21.15 -4.74
C PHE A 255 1.15 21.78 -3.71
N LYS A 256 1.65 22.58 -2.78
CA LYS A 256 0.78 23.32 -1.84
C LYS A 256 -0.16 24.30 -2.58
N ASP A 257 0.27 24.88 -3.68
CA ASP A 257 -0.56 25.80 -4.46
C ASP A 257 -1.60 25.08 -5.33
N ILE A 258 -1.19 24.08 -6.10
CA ILE A 258 -2.11 23.42 -7.03
C ILE A 258 -3.13 22.50 -6.34
N GLU A 259 -2.83 22.02 -5.12
CA GLU A 259 -3.70 21.11 -4.37
C GLU A 259 -4.47 21.83 -3.23
N LYS A 260 -4.34 23.13 -3.07
CA LYS A 260 -4.96 23.90 -1.97
C LYS A 260 -6.47 23.73 -1.83
N ASP A 261 -7.16 23.46 -2.94
CA ASP A 261 -8.62 23.25 -2.97
C ASP A 261 -9.00 21.77 -2.78
N ASN A 262 -8.00 20.89 -2.59
CA ASN A 262 -8.17 19.44 -2.44
C ASN A 262 -7.70 18.93 -1.04
N LEU A 263 -7.40 19.83 -0.12
CA LEU A 263 -6.98 19.51 1.25
C LEU A 263 -8.17 19.32 2.18
#